data_c8f808f5bdadbd730f214cbf5f4cb2a3
#
_entry.id   c8f808f5bdadbd730f214cbf5f4cb2a3
#
_cell.length_a   1.000
_cell.length_b   1.000
_cell.length_c   1.000
_cell.angle_alpha   90.00
_cell.angle_beta   90.00
_cell.angle_gamma   90.00
#
_symmetry.space_group_name_H-M   'P 1'
#
loop_
_entity.id
_entity.type
_entity.pdbx_description
1 polymer ?
#
loop_
_entity_poly.entity_id
_entity_poly.type
_entity_poly.pdbx_seq_one_letter_code
_entity_poly.pdbx_strand_id
1 'polypeptide(L)'
;EMCIRDREEAARLMVEVADKYRGNNNFEYDLVDIVRQSLSDKGRIVYNRTIADFKSFDKRSFARDSRKFLDILLLQDKLLGTRSEFRVGRWIEQARNLGTTPEEKDLYEWNARVQITTWGNRVCADDGGLRDYAHKEWNGILRDFYYKRWAAYWQTLQDQLDGKPEVKLDYYAMEEPWTLAKNPYSSVPEGSCVDVAKEVFEKAMR
;
A
#
# COMPACT_ATOMS: atom_id res chain seq x y z
N GLU A 1 -9.50 -13.67 -14.56
CA GLU A 1 -10.76 -12.91 -14.34
C GLU A 1 -11.71 -13.61 -13.36
N MET A 2 -11.88 -14.94 -13.41
CA MET A 2 -12.75 -15.70 -12.51
C MET A 2 -12.36 -15.49 -11.03
N CYS A 3 -11.10 -15.70 -10.66
CA CYS A 3 -10.64 -15.53 -9.27
C CYS A 3 -10.82 -14.10 -8.70
N ILE A 4 -10.82 -13.05 -9.53
CA ILE A 4 -11.05 -11.67 -9.08
C ILE A 4 -12.50 -11.48 -8.70
N ARG A 5 -13.45 -11.95 -9.53
CA ARG A 5 -14.88 -11.87 -9.25
C ARG A 5 -15.25 -12.65 -8.00
N ASP A 6 -14.64 -13.83 -7.81
CA ASP A 6 -14.89 -14.67 -6.64
C ASP A 6 -14.43 -13.98 -5.34
N ARG A 7 -13.27 -13.28 -5.36
CA ARG A 7 -12.79 -12.52 -4.20
C ARG A 7 -13.61 -11.27 -3.92
N GLU A 8 -14.02 -10.54 -4.94
CA GLU A 8 -14.92 -9.39 -4.77
C GLU A 8 -16.26 -9.82 -4.17
N GLU A 9 -16.82 -10.94 -4.65
CA GLU A 9 -18.06 -11.51 -4.12
C GLU A 9 -17.89 -12.00 -2.68
N ALA A 10 -16.79 -12.67 -2.35
CA ALA A 10 -16.49 -13.09 -0.98
C ALA A 10 -16.37 -11.90 -0.04
N ALA A 11 -15.67 -10.83 -0.46
CA ALA A 11 -15.56 -9.59 0.31
C ALA A 11 -16.94 -8.94 0.51
N ARG A 12 -17.76 -8.89 -0.53
CA ARG A 12 -19.13 -8.36 -0.45
C ARG A 12 -19.97 -9.11 0.57
N LEU A 13 -19.97 -10.43 0.55
CA LEU A 13 -20.72 -11.27 1.49
C LEU A 13 -20.23 -11.09 2.93
N MET A 14 -18.92 -11.01 3.15
CA MET A 14 -18.36 -10.74 4.48
C MET A 14 -18.73 -9.36 5.00
N VAL A 15 -18.68 -8.34 4.14
CA VAL A 15 -19.11 -6.95 4.47
C VAL A 15 -20.59 -6.91 4.82
N GLU A 16 -21.44 -7.64 4.10
CA GLU A 16 -22.89 -7.69 4.32
C GLU A 16 -23.26 -8.24 5.72
N VAL A 17 -22.54 -9.26 6.19
CA VAL A 17 -22.81 -9.88 7.49
C VAL A 17 -21.96 -9.32 8.63
N ALA A 18 -21.08 -8.35 8.38
CA ALA A 18 -20.04 -7.91 9.29
C ALA A 18 -20.57 -7.42 10.65
N ASP A 19 -21.71 -6.72 10.68
CA ASP A 19 -22.29 -6.24 11.95
C ASP A 19 -22.68 -7.39 12.88
N LYS A 20 -23.13 -8.51 12.34
CA LYS A 20 -23.51 -9.70 13.11
C LYS A 20 -22.33 -10.33 13.85
N TYR A 21 -21.12 -10.19 13.28
CA TYR A 21 -19.90 -10.79 13.82
C TYR A 21 -18.93 -9.78 14.43
N ARG A 22 -19.43 -8.56 14.70
CA ARG A 22 -18.63 -7.51 15.36
C ARG A 22 -18.10 -7.98 16.71
N GLY A 23 -16.80 -7.78 16.96
CA GLY A 23 -16.10 -8.26 18.13
C GLY A 23 -15.60 -9.71 18.06
N ASN A 24 -15.89 -10.44 16.97
CA ASN A 24 -15.27 -11.74 16.74
C ASN A 24 -13.89 -11.51 16.08
N ASN A 25 -12.83 -11.71 16.85
CA ASN A 25 -11.48 -11.39 16.43
C ASN A 25 -11.04 -12.10 15.13
N ASN A 26 -11.39 -13.37 14.97
CA ASN A 26 -11.02 -14.13 13.77
C ASN A 26 -11.78 -13.62 12.54
N PHE A 27 -13.10 -13.40 12.69
CA PHE A 27 -13.91 -12.84 11.62
C PHE A 27 -13.41 -11.46 11.19
N GLU A 28 -13.09 -10.58 12.13
CA GLU A 28 -12.60 -9.24 11.84
C GLU A 28 -11.23 -9.26 11.16
N TYR A 29 -10.36 -10.21 11.51
CA TYR A 29 -9.09 -10.42 10.80
C TYR A 29 -9.35 -10.83 9.35
N ASP A 30 -10.17 -11.85 9.13
CA ASP A 30 -10.51 -12.37 7.80
C ASP A 30 -11.25 -11.31 6.96
N LEU A 31 -12.14 -10.52 7.57
CA LEU A 31 -12.82 -9.40 6.90
C LEU A 31 -11.82 -8.38 6.35
N VAL A 32 -10.86 -7.95 7.18
CA VAL A 32 -9.83 -6.99 6.75
C VAL A 32 -8.97 -7.59 5.65
N ASP A 33 -8.56 -8.85 5.77
CA ASP A 33 -7.69 -9.49 4.77
C ASP A 33 -8.39 -9.70 3.42
N ILE A 34 -9.64 -10.17 3.40
CA ILE A 34 -10.37 -10.38 2.14
C ILE A 34 -10.73 -9.06 1.45
N VAL A 35 -11.11 -8.02 2.22
CA VAL A 35 -11.38 -6.70 1.66
C VAL A 35 -10.10 -6.08 1.12
N ARG A 36 -8.96 -6.16 1.84
CA ARG A 36 -7.65 -5.75 1.35
C ARG A 36 -7.32 -6.40 0.01
N GLN A 37 -7.51 -7.71 -0.09
CA GLN A 37 -7.24 -8.45 -1.33
C GLN A 37 -8.16 -7.99 -2.48
N SER A 38 -9.43 -7.74 -2.18
CA SER A 38 -10.39 -7.21 -3.17
C SER A 38 -10.00 -5.80 -3.65
N LEU A 39 -9.51 -4.93 -2.74
CA LEU A 39 -8.98 -3.61 -3.11
C LEU A 39 -7.74 -3.72 -4.02
N SER A 40 -6.82 -4.65 -3.72
CA SER A 40 -5.63 -4.90 -4.55
C SER A 40 -6.02 -5.35 -5.96
N ASP A 41 -7.00 -6.26 -6.07
CA ASP A 41 -7.53 -6.69 -7.38
C ASP A 41 -8.19 -5.54 -8.14
N LYS A 42 -8.95 -4.69 -7.46
CA LYS A 42 -9.51 -3.47 -8.07
C LYS A 42 -8.42 -2.51 -8.52
N GLY A 43 -7.39 -2.32 -7.70
CA GLY A 43 -6.20 -1.53 -8.07
C GLY A 43 -5.57 -2.04 -9.36
N ARG A 44 -5.41 -3.35 -9.52
CA ARG A 44 -4.88 -3.96 -10.76
C ARG A 44 -5.75 -3.69 -11.97
N ILE A 45 -7.07 -3.76 -11.83
CA ILE A 45 -8.01 -3.44 -12.91
C ILE A 45 -7.87 -1.97 -13.32
N VAL A 46 -7.84 -1.06 -12.34
CA VAL A 46 -7.67 0.38 -12.58
C VAL A 46 -6.32 0.68 -13.20
N TYR A 47 -5.23 0.05 -12.71
CA TYR A 47 -3.89 0.15 -13.30
C TYR A 47 -3.90 -0.20 -14.80
N ASN A 48 -4.45 -1.36 -15.16
CA ASN A 48 -4.48 -1.80 -16.56
C ASN A 48 -5.26 -0.82 -17.44
N ARG A 49 -6.36 -0.26 -16.94
CA ARG A 49 -7.14 0.76 -17.64
C ARG A 49 -6.36 2.06 -17.80
N THR A 50 -5.70 2.52 -16.74
CA THR A 50 -4.85 3.73 -16.76
C THR A 50 -3.72 3.59 -17.81
N ILE A 51 -3.09 2.42 -17.91
CA ILE A 51 -2.08 2.16 -18.94
C ILE A 51 -2.68 2.16 -20.36
N ALA A 52 -3.90 1.64 -20.54
CA ALA A 52 -4.60 1.69 -21.81
C ALA A 52 -4.94 3.14 -22.21
N ASP A 53 -5.40 3.96 -21.26
CA ASP A 53 -5.67 5.38 -21.47
C ASP A 53 -4.39 6.14 -21.89
N PHE A 54 -3.26 5.85 -21.22
CA PHE A 54 -1.96 6.41 -21.62
C PHE A 54 -1.59 6.04 -23.06
N LYS A 55 -1.71 4.76 -23.43
CA LYS A 55 -1.38 4.27 -24.76
C LYS A 55 -2.29 4.84 -25.86
N SER A 56 -3.53 5.18 -25.52
CA SER A 56 -4.49 5.80 -26.45
C SER A 56 -4.43 7.33 -26.47
N PHE A 57 -3.54 7.94 -25.68
CA PHE A 57 -3.43 9.39 -25.50
C PHE A 57 -4.70 10.06 -24.94
N ASP A 58 -5.55 9.31 -24.24
CA ASP A 58 -6.72 9.87 -23.54
C ASP A 58 -6.33 10.49 -22.19
N LYS A 59 -5.87 11.74 -22.24
CA LYS A 59 -5.44 12.51 -21.07
C LYS A 59 -6.49 12.59 -19.97
N ARG A 60 -7.78 12.73 -20.37
CA ARG A 60 -8.87 12.91 -19.40
C ARG A 60 -9.12 11.62 -18.60
N SER A 61 -9.22 10.49 -19.28
CA SER A 61 -9.40 9.18 -18.65
C SER A 61 -8.17 8.81 -17.84
N PHE A 62 -6.96 9.04 -18.36
CA PHE A 62 -5.71 8.82 -17.63
C PHE A 62 -5.67 9.58 -16.29
N ALA A 63 -5.97 10.89 -16.29
CA ALA A 63 -5.97 11.70 -15.07
C ALA A 63 -7.01 11.25 -14.05
N ARG A 64 -8.18 10.78 -14.51
CA ARG A 64 -9.22 10.22 -13.64
C ARG A 64 -8.76 8.88 -13.02
N ASP A 65 -8.26 7.97 -13.85
CA ASP A 65 -8.00 6.61 -13.45
C ASP A 65 -6.69 6.47 -12.66
N SER A 66 -5.66 7.26 -12.96
CA SER A 66 -4.45 7.36 -12.14
C SER A 66 -4.75 7.88 -10.73
N ARG A 67 -5.64 8.87 -10.61
CA ARG A 67 -6.13 9.33 -9.29
C ARG A 67 -6.91 8.25 -8.57
N LYS A 68 -7.83 7.56 -9.26
CA LYS A 68 -8.59 6.44 -8.64
C LYS A 68 -7.66 5.34 -8.13
N PHE A 69 -6.59 5.03 -8.85
CA PHE A 69 -5.59 4.07 -8.38
C PHE A 69 -4.93 4.52 -7.07
N LEU A 70 -4.52 5.78 -6.99
CA LEU A 70 -3.93 6.35 -5.77
C LEU A 70 -4.92 6.38 -4.60
N ASP A 71 -6.19 6.69 -4.87
CA ASP A 71 -7.24 6.66 -3.85
C ASP A 71 -7.44 5.24 -3.29
N ILE A 72 -7.38 4.20 -4.13
CA ILE A 72 -7.45 2.80 -3.68
C ILE A 72 -6.31 2.46 -2.71
N LEU A 73 -5.08 2.92 -2.96
CA LEU A 73 -3.95 2.72 -2.03
C LEU A 73 -4.23 3.36 -0.66
N LEU A 74 -4.81 4.57 -0.65
CA LEU A 74 -5.14 5.24 0.61
C LEU A 74 -6.32 4.58 1.34
N LEU A 75 -7.30 4.06 0.63
CA LEU A 75 -8.39 3.28 1.21
C LEU A 75 -7.86 1.98 1.83
N GLN A 76 -6.92 1.33 1.16
CA GLN A 76 -6.27 0.12 1.67
C GLN A 76 -5.41 0.44 2.91
N ASP A 77 -4.63 1.52 2.89
CA ASP A 77 -3.88 2.00 4.06
C ASP A 77 -4.79 2.24 5.26
N LYS A 78 -5.92 2.92 5.04
CA LYS A 78 -6.93 3.17 6.08
C LYS A 78 -7.49 1.87 6.67
N LEU A 79 -7.88 0.91 5.82
CA LEU A 79 -8.40 -0.38 6.24
C LEU A 79 -7.40 -1.14 7.12
N LEU A 80 -6.16 -1.24 6.67
CA LEU A 80 -5.09 -1.97 7.33
C LEU A 80 -4.69 -1.33 8.68
N GLY A 81 -4.96 -0.03 8.86
CA GLY A 81 -4.78 0.68 10.10
C GLY A 81 -5.69 0.21 11.24
N THR A 82 -6.73 -0.55 10.93
CA THR A 82 -7.70 -1.05 11.93
C THR A 82 -7.24 -2.32 12.66
N ARG A 83 -6.13 -2.94 12.22
CA ARG A 83 -5.59 -4.18 12.81
C ARG A 83 -4.09 -4.07 13.05
N SER A 84 -3.65 -4.47 14.24
CA SER A 84 -2.22 -4.42 14.60
C SER A 84 -1.33 -5.26 13.71
N GLU A 85 -1.85 -6.37 13.17
CA GLU A 85 -1.14 -7.32 12.31
C GLU A 85 -0.71 -6.69 10.98
N PHE A 86 -1.43 -5.66 10.53
CA PHE A 86 -1.22 -5.00 9.26
C PHE A 86 -0.64 -3.57 9.40
N ARG A 87 0.04 -3.27 10.50
CA ARG A 87 0.64 -1.96 10.75
C ARG A 87 2.16 -2.02 10.70
N VAL A 88 2.78 -1.15 9.90
CA VAL A 88 4.24 -1.03 9.85
C VAL A 88 4.83 -0.59 11.20
N GLY A 89 4.06 0.14 12.00
CA GLY A 89 4.46 0.56 13.35
C GLY A 89 4.76 -0.63 14.25
N ARG A 90 3.98 -1.70 14.20
CA ARG A 90 4.25 -2.93 14.96
C ARG A 90 5.59 -3.57 14.57
N TRP A 91 5.86 -3.65 13.27
CA TRP A 91 7.12 -4.19 12.75
C TRP A 91 8.33 -3.38 13.24
N ILE A 92 8.25 -2.06 13.15
CA ILE A 92 9.31 -1.15 13.59
C ILE A 92 9.49 -1.22 15.11
N GLU A 93 8.40 -1.19 15.88
CA GLU A 93 8.44 -1.28 17.34
C GLU A 93 9.08 -2.59 17.80
N GLN A 94 8.72 -3.73 17.19
CA GLN A 94 9.31 -5.02 17.51
C GLN A 94 10.82 -5.03 17.23
N ALA A 95 11.27 -4.46 16.11
CA ALA A 95 12.68 -4.36 15.80
C ALA A 95 13.43 -3.48 16.82
N ARG A 96 12.88 -2.31 17.16
CA ARG A 96 13.47 -1.43 18.19
C ARG A 96 13.59 -2.08 19.55
N ASN A 97 12.62 -2.91 19.92
CA ASN A 97 12.60 -3.61 21.22
C ASN A 97 13.70 -4.68 21.36
N LEU A 98 14.34 -5.08 20.28
CA LEU A 98 15.53 -5.95 20.32
C LEU A 98 16.80 -5.20 20.74
N GLY A 99 16.84 -3.87 20.58
CA GLY A 99 17.97 -3.04 20.96
C GLY A 99 17.96 -2.68 22.44
N THR A 100 19.15 -2.64 23.05
CA THR A 100 19.38 -2.27 24.45
C THR A 100 19.81 -0.81 24.61
N THR A 101 20.51 -0.26 23.60
CA THR A 101 20.92 1.14 23.57
C THR A 101 20.12 1.94 22.53
N PRO A 102 20.09 3.27 22.61
CA PRO A 102 19.46 4.11 21.59
C PRO A 102 20.00 3.83 20.17
N GLU A 103 21.32 3.65 20.06
CA GLU A 103 22.01 3.41 18.79
C GLU A 103 21.60 2.05 18.18
N GLU A 104 21.50 1.02 19.00
CA GLU A 104 21.01 -0.30 18.56
C GLU A 104 19.55 -0.23 18.12
N LYS A 105 18.69 0.49 18.85
CA LYS A 105 17.30 0.68 18.48
C LYS A 105 17.16 1.38 17.12
N ASP A 106 17.98 2.39 16.87
CA ASP A 106 17.98 3.13 15.63
C ASP A 106 18.50 2.26 14.46
N LEU A 107 19.55 1.46 14.71
CA LEU A 107 20.08 0.50 13.72
C LEU A 107 19.05 -0.56 13.36
N TYR A 108 18.36 -1.12 14.34
CA TYR A 108 17.36 -2.16 14.10
C TYR A 108 16.09 -1.62 13.41
N GLU A 109 15.67 -0.38 13.73
CA GLU A 109 14.63 0.30 12.96
C GLU A 109 15.03 0.47 11.50
N TRP A 110 16.22 0.99 11.24
CA TRP A 110 16.73 1.16 9.87
C TRP A 110 16.74 -0.18 9.11
N ASN A 111 17.29 -1.24 9.71
CA ASN A 111 17.29 -2.58 9.12
C ASN A 111 15.86 -3.08 8.84
N ALA A 112 14.94 -2.87 9.77
CA ALA A 112 13.55 -3.28 9.59
C ALA A 112 12.86 -2.56 8.42
N ARG A 113 13.13 -1.26 8.24
CA ARG A 113 12.61 -0.46 7.13
C ARG A 113 13.23 -0.88 5.80
N VAL A 114 14.54 -1.08 5.75
CA VAL A 114 15.27 -1.55 4.56
C VAL A 114 14.76 -2.92 4.10
N GLN A 115 14.59 -3.85 5.03
CA GLN A 115 14.21 -5.24 4.72
C GLN A 115 12.89 -5.35 3.96
N ILE A 116 11.92 -4.47 4.23
CA ILE A 116 10.59 -4.52 3.60
C ILE A 116 10.44 -3.55 2.42
N THR A 117 11.53 -2.89 2.00
CA THR A 117 11.52 -1.88 0.92
C THR A 117 12.67 -2.08 -0.06
N THR A 118 13.80 -1.38 0.14
CA THR A 118 14.95 -1.41 -0.76
C THR A 118 15.77 -2.71 -0.67
N TRP A 119 15.58 -3.49 0.38
CA TRP A 119 16.33 -4.71 0.72
C TRP A 119 17.82 -4.51 1.01
N GLY A 120 18.37 -3.36 0.72
CA GLY A 120 19.77 -3.03 0.93
C GLY A 120 20.16 -1.69 0.32
N ASN A 121 21.40 -1.54 -0.04
CA ASN A 121 21.92 -0.37 -0.74
C ASN A 121 21.47 -0.35 -2.21
N ARG A 122 21.83 0.70 -2.94
CA ARG A 122 21.47 0.88 -4.36
C ARG A 122 21.83 -0.34 -5.22
N VAL A 123 23.02 -0.92 -5.03
CA VAL A 123 23.45 -2.07 -5.82
C VAL A 123 22.54 -3.27 -5.59
N CYS A 124 22.18 -3.55 -4.33
CA CYS A 124 21.23 -4.63 -4.01
C CYS A 124 19.83 -4.36 -4.58
N ALA A 125 19.36 -3.13 -4.43
CA ALA A 125 18.01 -2.75 -4.84
C ALA A 125 17.82 -2.75 -6.36
N ASP A 126 18.74 -2.10 -7.08
CA ASP A 126 18.62 -1.86 -8.52
C ASP A 126 19.31 -2.95 -9.34
N ASP A 127 20.62 -3.14 -9.18
CA ASP A 127 21.39 -4.10 -10.00
C ASP A 127 21.10 -5.54 -9.58
N GLY A 128 20.93 -5.80 -8.29
CA GLY A 128 20.55 -7.10 -7.75
C GLY A 128 19.09 -7.47 -7.92
N GLY A 129 18.24 -6.51 -8.30
CA GLY A 129 16.79 -6.72 -8.50
C GLY A 129 16.03 -7.10 -7.24
N LEU A 130 16.56 -6.73 -6.05
CA LEU A 130 16.00 -7.14 -4.76
C LEU A 130 15.02 -6.12 -4.15
N ARG A 131 14.80 -4.98 -4.81
CA ARG A 131 13.76 -4.03 -4.41
C ARG A 131 12.41 -4.75 -4.25
N ASP A 132 11.72 -4.46 -3.16
CA ASP A 132 10.42 -5.06 -2.83
C ASP A 132 10.42 -6.59 -2.65
N TYR A 133 11.58 -7.23 -2.49
CA TYR A 133 11.66 -8.68 -2.29
C TYR A 133 10.77 -9.16 -1.14
N ALA A 134 10.74 -8.43 -0.03
CA ALA A 134 9.88 -8.73 1.12
C ALA A 134 8.81 -7.65 1.33
N HIS A 135 8.28 -7.09 0.24
CA HIS A 135 7.28 -6.02 0.31
C HIS A 135 6.09 -6.38 1.21
N LYS A 136 5.50 -5.35 1.82
CA LYS A 136 4.34 -5.50 2.68
C LYS A 136 3.26 -4.49 2.32
N GLU A 137 2.03 -4.97 2.20
CA GLU A 137 0.86 -4.12 2.13
C GLU A 137 0.38 -3.84 3.56
N TRP A 138 1.00 -2.87 4.23
CA TRP A 138 0.66 -2.48 5.60
C TRP A 138 0.30 -1.01 5.69
N ASN A 139 -0.53 -0.67 6.69
CA ASN A 139 -0.80 0.71 7.05
C ASN A 139 0.50 1.47 7.37
N GLY A 140 0.59 2.68 6.87
CA GLY A 140 1.75 3.55 6.99
C GLY A 140 2.71 3.42 5.81
N ILE A 141 3.12 2.21 5.42
CA ILE A 141 4.01 2.03 4.26
C ILE A 141 3.27 2.26 2.93
N LEU A 142 1.99 1.86 2.84
CA LEU A 142 1.19 2.13 1.63
C LEU A 142 1.08 3.62 1.37
N ARG A 143 0.75 4.43 2.39
CA ARG A 143 0.59 5.87 2.28
C ARG A 143 1.91 6.62 2.09
N ASP A 144 2.95 6.28 2.88
CA ASP A 144 4.15 7.11 2.99
C ASP A 144 5.29 6.67 2.07
N PHE A 145 5.21 5.44 1.52
CA PHE A 145 6.20 4.88 0.62
C PHE A 145 5.60 4.55 -0.75
N TYR A 146 4.69 3.58 -0.85
CA TYR A 146 4.16 3.12 -2.14
C TYR A 146 3.31 4.17 -2.86
N TYR A 147 2.48 4.93 -2.15
CA TYR A 147 1.71 6.02 -2.75
C TYR A 147 2.62 7.05 -3.43
N LYS A 148 3.73 7.44 -2.79
CA LYS A 148 4.68 8.41 -3.35
C LYS A 148 5.35 7.89 -4.62
N ARG A 149 5.75 6.61 -4.62
CA ARG A 149 6.31 5.93 -5.79
C ARG A 149 5.33 5.95 -6.96
N TRP A 150 4.09 5.53 -6.73
CA TRP A 150 3.06 5.49 -7.76
C TRP A 150 2.66 6.87 -8.24
N ALA A 151 2.54 7.85 -7.34
CA ALA A 151 2.24 9.24 -7.71
C ALA A 151 3.34 9.82 -8.63
N ALA A 152 4.62 9.58 -8.32
CA ALA A 152 5.72 10.00 -9.18
C ALA A 152 5.68 9.28 -10.55
N TYR A 153 5.41 7.98 -10.58
CA TYR A 153 5.27 7.23 -11.83
C TYR A 153 4.14 7.77 -12.69
N TRP A 154 2.95 7.97 -12.13
CA TRP A 154 1.82 8.56 -12.88
C TRP A 154 2.13 9.97 -13.37
N GLN A 155 2.89 10.76 -12.61
CA GLN A 155 3.30 12.09 -13.03
C GLN A 155 4.24 12.04 -14.24
N THR A 156 5.18 11.09 -14.31
CA THR A 156 6.03 10.96 -15.52
C THR A 156 5.23 10.61 -16.76
N LEU A 157 4.21 9.77 -16.63
CA LEU A 157 3.33 9.44 -17.77
C LEU A 157 2.42 10.61 -18.16
N GLN A 158 1.91 11.37 -17.20
CA GLN A 158 1.15 12.60 -17.47
C GLN A 158 2.02 13.63 -18.20
N ASP A 159 3.26 13.80 -17.77
CA ASP A 159 4.21 14.72 -18.41
C ASP A 159 4.50 14.33 -19.88
N GLN A 160 4.61 13.03 -20.15
CA GLN A 160 4.74 12.53 -21.53
C GLN A 160 3.48 12.81 -22.37
N LEU A 161 2.29 12.60 -21.81
CA LEU A 161 1.02 12.98 -22.47
C LEU A 161 0.96 14.48 -22.76
N ASP A 162 1.60 15.30 -21.94
CA ASP A 162 1.69 16.75 -22.10
C ASP A 162 2.83 17.19 -23.03
N GLY A 163 3.50 16.24 -23.66
CA GLY A 163 4.55 16.50 -24.66
C GLY A 163 5.94 16.75 -24.05
N LYS A 164 6.13 16.50 -22.75
CA LYS A 164 7.44 16.59 -22.14
C LYS A 164 8.27 15.32 -22.44
N PRO A 165 9.60 15.42 -22.45
CA PRO A 165 10.45 14.25 -22.66
C PRO A 165 10.27 13.22 -21.54
N GLU A 166 10.48 11.94 -21.86
CA GLU A 166 10.49 10.87 -20.87
C GLU A 166 11.59 11.09 -19.83
N VAL A 167 11.23 10.96 -18.55
CA VAL A 167 12.15 11.04 -17.43
C VAL A 167 12.20 9.69 -16.73
N LYS A 168 13.38 9.09 -16.66
CA LYS A 168 13.60 7.86 -15.86
C LYS A 168 13.66 8.23 -14.39
N LEU A 169 12.76 7.66 -13.58
CA LEU A 169 12.76 7.86 -12.14
C LEU A 169 13.94 7.13 -11.48
N ASP A 170 14.63 7.83 -10.60
CA ASP A 170 15.58 7.20 -9.66
C ASP A 170 14.80 6.74 -8.42
N TYR A 171 14.28 5.51 -8.50
CA TYR A 171 13.48 4.95 -7.41
C TYR A 171 14.28 4.84 -6.11
N TYR A 172 15.57 4.46 -6.17
CA TYR A 172 16.38 4.34 -4.96
C TYR A 172 16.51 5.69 -4.23
N ALA A 173 16.84 6.75 -4.97
CA ALA A 173 16.94 8.08 -4.38
C ALA A 173 15.63 8.60 -3.78
N MET A 174 14.48 8.17 -4.33
CA MET A 174 13.16 8.51 -3.78
C MET A 174 12.81 7.72 -2.52
N GLU A 175 13.31 6.53 -2.38
CA GLU A 175 12.92 5.53 -1.38
C GLU A 175 13.86 5.49 -0.18
N GLU A 176 15.16 5.66 -0.38
CA GLU A 176 16.17 5.67 0.68
C GLU A 176 15.80 6.63 1.84
N PRO A 177 15.31 7.87 1.58
CA PRO A 177 14.92 8.78 2.66
C PRO A 177 13.88 8.20 3.62
N TRP A 178 12.96 7.34 3.14
CA TRP A 178 11.99 6.67 4.00
C TRP A 178 12.65 5.64 4.92
N THR A 179 13.69 4.95 4.44
CA THR A 179 14.43 3.96 5.25
C THR A 179 15.25 4.64 6.36
N LEU A 180 15.73 5.85 6.11
CA LEU A 180 16.50 6.65 7.05
C LEU A 180 15.63 7.50 8.00
N ALA A 181 14.35 7.64 7.69
CA ALA A 181 13.44 8.45 8.49
C ALA A 181 13.19 7.81 9.86
N LYS A 182 12.99 8.67 10.87
CA LYS A 182 12.63 8.28 12.25
C LYS A 182 11.23 8.74 12.62
N ASN A 183 10.37 8.97 11.63
CA ASN A 183 8.98 9.33 11.87
C ASN A 183 8.27 8.16 12.57
N PRO A 184 7.54 8.43 13.66
CA PRO A 184 6.86 7.38 14.41
C PRO A 184 5.66 6.84 13.62
N TYR A 185 5.47 5.53 13.71
CA TYR A 185 4.26 4.84 13.28
C TYR A 185 3.62 4.18 14.49
N SER A 186 2.32 4.39 14.67
CA SER A 186 1.58 3.73 15.75
C SER A 186 1.48 2.23 15.49
N SER A 187 1.69 1.41 16.52
CA SER A 187 1.38 -0.04 16.52
C SER A 187 -0.06 -0.33 16.95
N VAL A 188 -0.75 0.70 17.48
CA VAL A 188 -2.11 0.56 18.02
C VAL A 188 -3.13 0.71 16.89
N PRO A 189 -4.09 -0.23 16.77
CA PRO A 189 -5.17 -0.15 15.80
C PRO A 189 -6.03 1.12 15.95
N GLU A 190 -6.54 1.64 14.85
CA GLU A 190 -7.36 2.85 14.81
C GLU A 190 -8.71 2.58 14.12
N GLY A 191 -9.80 2.89 14.83
CA GLY A 191 -11.15 2.74 14.30
C GLY A 191 -11.70 1.31 14.40
N SER A 192 -12.92 1.14 13.92
CA SER A 192 -13.61 -0.15 13.85
C SER A 192 -13.31 -0.84 12.52
N CYS A 193 -12.78 -2.07 12.55
CA CYS A 193 -12.53 -2.83 11.32
C CYS A 193 -13.80 -3.02 10.51
N VAL A 194 -14.93 -3.28 11.14
CA VAL A 194 -16.21 -3.47 10.45
C VAL A 194 -16.67 -2.21 9.73
N ASP A 195 -16.65 -1.05 10.41
CA ASP A 195 -17.13 0.20 9.83
C ASP A 195 -16.20 0.68 8.71
N VAL A 196 -14.88 0.56 8.93
CA VAL A 196 -13.89 0.94 7.90
C VAL A 196 -13.95 -0.02 6.71
N ALA A 197 -14.08 -1.33 6.92
CA ALA A 197 -14.21 -2.29 5.82
C ALA A 197 -15.41 -2.00 4.93
N LYS A 198 -16.59 -1.70 5.52
CA LYS A 198 -17.79 -1.28 4.78
C LYS A 198 -17.55 -0.01 3.96
N GLU A 199 -16.99 1.02 4.61
CA GLU A 199 -16.73 2.31 3.97
C GLU A 199 -15.78 2.18 2.77
N VAL A 200 -14.63 1.50 2.98
CA VAL A 200 -13.60 1.42 1.94
C VAL A 200 -14.04 0.51 0.79
N PHE A 201 -14.73 -0.59 1.09
CA PHE A 201 -15.27 -1.48 0.07
C PHE A 201 -16.28 -0.73 -0.82
N GLU A 202 -17.25 -0.04 -0.22
CA GLU A 202 -18.22 0.75 -0.98
C GLU A 202 -17.55 1.80 -1.87
N LYS A 203 -16.58 2.55 -1.33
CA LYS A 203 -15.86 3.61 -2.08
C LYS A 203 -15.02 3.05 -3.22
N ALA A 204 -14.36 1.92 -3.03
CA ALA A 204 -13.48 1.33 -4.04
C ALA A 204 -14.27 0.69 -5.18
N MET A 205 -15.46 0.11 -4.89
CA MET A 205 -16.26 -0.62 -5.90
C MET A 205 -17.11 0.30 -6.78
N ARG A 206 -17.36 1.54 -6.36
CA ARG A 206 -17.94 2.58 -7.21
C ARG A 206 -16.98 2.98 -8.32
#